data_edeed321cda452b84edd522075085c7f
#
_entry.id   edeed321cda452b84edd522075085c7f
#
_cell.length_a   1.000
_cell.length_b   1.000
_cell.length_c   1.000
_cell.angle_alpha   90.00
_cell.angle_beta   90.00
_cell.angle_gamma   90.00
#
_symmetry.space_group_name_H-M   'P 1'
#
loop_
_entity.id
_entity.type
_entity.pdbx_description
1 polymer ?
#
loop_
_entity_poly.entity_id
_entity_poly.type
_entity_poly.pdbx_seq_one_letter_code
_entity_poly.pdbx_strand_id
1 'polypeptide(L)'
;MDLAEGEIKQNLNRFDSAQSFSKYINKSYCKTASLIANSSKAAGVLSGLNDENLTSLYNFGKNIGLAFQVVDDILDFTGNDKQLGKPAVSDLASGYLTAPVLYALEENKQLSVLINRELAEKDDLDDALDIIMNSKAIESSRKLAEDFAMLSKEAILSLIHI
;
A
#
# COMPACT_ATOMS: atom_id res chain seq x y z
N MET A 1 -13.31 -13.69 -1.14
CA MET A 1 -13.48 -13.10 -2.47
C MET A 1 -12.51 -11.94 -2.72
N ASP A 2 -12.24 -11.12 -1.71
CA ASP A 2 -11.40 -9.91 -1.81
C ASP A 2 -9.96 -10.17 -2.28
N LEU A 3 -9.30 -11.24 -1.83
CA LEU A 3 -7.93 -11.57 -2.23
C LEU A 3 -7.79 -11.80 -3.75
N ALA A 4 -8.68 -12.60 -4.33
CA ALA A 4 -8.67 -12.86 -5.77
C ALA A 4 -8.99 -11.58 -6.57
N GLU A 5 -9.91 -10.75 -6.07
CA GLU A 5 -10.23 -9.46 -6.65
C GLU A 5 -9.04 -8.49 -6.59
N GLY A 6 -8.30 -8.49 -5.48
CA GLY A 6 -7.08 -7.69 -5.30
C GLY A 6 -5.99 -8.06 -6.32
N GLU A 7 -5.74 -9.34 -6.54
CA GLU A 7 -4.78 -9.83 -7.54
C GLU A 7 -5.18 -9.46 -8.97
N ILE A 8 -6.47 -9.61 -9.31
CA ILE A 8 -6.98 -9.22 -10.65
C ILE A 8 -6.81 -7.71 -10.85
N LYS A 9 -7.19 -6.90 -9.88
CA LYS A 9 -7.06 -5.43 -9.94
C LYS A 9 -5.59 -4.99 -10.08
N GLN A 10 -4.67 -5.68 -9.41
CA GLN A 10 -3.24 -5.39 -9.52
C GLN A 10 -2.73 -5.59 -10.96
N ASN A 11 -3.12 -6.67 -11.60
CA ASN A 11 -2.69 -6.98 -12.96
C ASN A 11 -3.33 -6.09 -14.03
N LEU A 12 -4.56 -5.63 -13.83
CA LEU A 12 -5.27 -4.76 -14.78
C LEU A 12 -4.75 -3.32 -14.79
N ASN A 13 -4.08 -2.86 -13.74
CA ASN A 13 -3.61 -1.47 -13.61
C ASN A 13 -2.08 -1.33 -13.70
N ARG A 14 -1.41 -2.25 -14.41
CA ARG A 14 0.03 -2.15 -14.65
C ARG A 14 0.32 -0.96 -15.57
N PHE A 15 1.36 -0.20 -15.24
CA PHE A 15 1.81 0.98 -15.97
C PHE A 15 0.71 2.04 -16.24
N ASP A 16 -0.39 2.05 -15.47
CA ASP A 16 -1.44 3.05 -15.56
C ASP A 16 -1.06 4.32 -14.78
N SER A 17 -0.35 5.25 -15.41
CA SER A 17 0.07 6.51 -14.79
C SER A 17 -1.10 7.41 -14.34
N ALA A 18 -2.34 7.12 -14.79
CA ALA A 18 -3.56 7.77 -14.34
C ALA A 18 -4.22 7.06 -13.15
N GLN A 19 -3.56 6.04 -12.58
CA GLN A 19 -4.06 5.34 -11.41
C GLN A 19 -4.22 6.31 -10.23
N SER A 20 -5.43 6.36 -9.65
CA SER A 20 -5.71 7.18 -8.48
C SER A 20 -5.27 6.50 -7.17
N PHE A 21 -4.97 7.31 -6.13
CA PHE A 21 -4.74 6.80 -4.78
C PHE A 21 -5.91 5.94 -4.26
N SER A 22 -7.15 6.28 -4.60
CA SER A 22 -8.31 5.48 -4.18
C SER A 22 -8.29 4.06 -4.75
N LYS A 23 -7.85 3.88 -6.00
CA LYS A 23 -7.65 2.56 -6.61
C LYS A 23 -6.53 1.78 -5.91
N TYR A 24 -5.42 2.46 -5.60
CA TYR A 24 -4.31 1.87 -4.85
C TYR A 24 -4.75 1.40 -3.46
N ILE A 25 -5.43 2.24 -2.68
CA ILE A 25 -5.94 1.87 -1.34
C ILE A 25 -6.94 0.71 -1.42
N ASN A 26 -7.84 0.73 -2.41
CA ASN A 26 -8.80 -0.37 -2.59
C ASN A 26 -8.09 -1.70 -2.93
N LYS A 27 -7.10 -1.66 -3.82
CA LYS A 27 -6.26 -2.83 -4.13
C LYS A 27 -5.56 -3.36 -2.88
N SER A 28 -4.89 -2.48 -2.12
CA SER A 28 -4.15 -2.81 -0.89
C SER A 28 -5.08 -3.37 0.19
N TYR A 29 -6.29 -2.83 0.30
CA TYR A 29 -7.32 -3.38 1.16
C TYR A 29 -7.69 -4.80 0.74
N CYS A 30 -8.07 -5.02 -0.52
CA CYS A 30 -8.50 -6.33 -1.00
C CYS A 30 -7.39 -7.38 -0.85
N LYS A 31 -6.16 -7.05 -1.22
CA LYS A 31 -5.02 -7.98 -1.24
C LYS A 31 -4.50 -8.31 0.15
N THR A 32 -4.46 -7.36 1.07
CA THR A 32 -3.77 -7.49 2.37
C THR A 32 -4.67 -7.19 3.55
N ALA A 33 -5.26 -6.00 3.61
CA ALA A 33 -5.92 -5.52 4.82
C ALA A 33 -7.25 -6.22 5.10
N SER A 34 -7.97 -6.69 4.08
CA SER A 34 -9.27 -7.35 4.26
C SER A 34 -9.19 -8.62 5.12
N LEU A 35 -8.14 -9.42 4.95
CA LEU A 35 -7.93 -10.61 5.77
C LEU A 35 -7.71 -10.25 7.23
N ILE A 36 -6.85 -9.27 7.52
CA ILE A 36 -6.55 -8.82 8.88
C ILE A 36 -7.81 -8.22 9.53
N ALA A 37 -8.55 -7.37 8.79
CA ALA A 37 -9.79 -6.76 9.25
C ALA A 37 -10.85 -7.79 9.65
N ASN A 38 -11.10 -8.75 8.77
CA ASN A 38 -12.11 -9.79 9.02
C ASN A 38 -11.65 -10.77 10.11
N SER A 39 -10.37 -11.08 10.22
CA SER A 39 -9.83 -11.94 11.30
C SER A 39 -9.98 -11.24 12.66
N SER A 40 -9.66 -9.95 12.76
CA SER A 40 -9.85 -9.17 13.98
C SER A 40 -11.33 -9.12 14.39
N LYS A 41 -12.23 -8.86 13.44
CA LYS A 41 -13.68 -8.88 13.69
C LYS A 41 -14.17 -10.26 14.12
N ALA A 42 -13.69 -11.34 13.48
CA ALA A 42 -14.07 -12.71 13.81
C ALA A 42 -13.67 -13.08 15.24
N ALA A 43 -12.48 -12.66 15.70
CA ALA A 43 -12.06 -12.85 17.08
C ALA A 43 -13.02 -12.15 18.06
N GLY A 44 -13.48 -10.94 17.75
CA GLY A 44 -14.48 -10.22 18.53
C GLY A 44 -15.83 -10.94 18.60
N VAL A 45 -16.30 -11.49 17.47
CA VAL A 45 -17.52 -12.29 17.41
C VAL A 45 -17.44 -13.51 18.34
N LEU A 46 -16.33 -14.23 18.28
CA LEU A 46 -16.10 -15.41 19.14
C LEU A 46 -15.99 -15.02 20.63
N SER A 47 -15.59 -13.80 20.92
CA SER A 47 -15.53 -13.25 22.30
C SER A 47 -16.85 -12.66 22.79
N GLY A 48 -17.91 -12.69 21.97
CA GLY A 48 -19.23 -12.18 22.34
C GLY A 48 -19.33 -10.65 22.43
N LEU A 49 -18.50 -9.91 21.70
CA LEU A 49 -18.53 -8.45 21.68
C LEU A 49 -19.74 -7.90 20.94
N ASN A 50 -20.19 -6.72 21.34
CA ASN A 50 -21.28 -6.00 20.67
C ASN A 50 -20.84 -5.44 19.29
N ASP A 51 -21.81 -4.99 18.48
CA ASP A 51 -21.57 -4.53 17.10
C ASP A 51 -20.63 -3.32 17.01
N GLU A 52 -20.64 -2.42 17.98
CA GLU A 52 -19.75 -1.26 18.05
C GLU A 52 -18.29 -1.72 18.22
N ASN A 53 -18.05 -2.62 19.16
CA ASN A 53 -16.74 -3.20 19.40
C ASN A 53 -16.25 -4.06 18.23
N LEU A 54 -17.16 -4.79 17.56
CA LEU A 54 -16.85 -5.52 16.34
C LEU A 54 -16.42 -4.58 15.20
N THR A 55 -17.04 -3.41 15.10
CA THR A 55 -16.68 -2.38 14.12
C THR A 55 -15.29 -1.79 14.43
N SER A 56 -15.01 -1.53 15.70
CA SER A 56 -13.72 -1.04 16.16
C SER A 56 -12.58 -2.04 15.85
N LEU A 57 -12.80 -3.33 16.13
CA LEU A 57 -11.83 -4.39 15.78
C LEU A 57 -11.62 -4.53 14.27
N TYR A 58 -12.69 -4.42 13.49
CA TYR A 58 -12.58 -4.42 12.03
C TYR A 58 -11.73 -3.24 11.54
N ASN A 59 -11.99 -2.03 12.05
CA ASN A 59 -11.25 -0.82 11.67
C ASN A 59 -9.78 -0.89 12.13
N PHE A 60 -9.51 -1.43 13.32
CA PHE A 60 -8.15 -1.74 13.76
C PHE A 60 -7.43 -2.61 12.74
N GLY A 61 -7.99 -3.79 12.41
CA GLY A 61 -7.37 -4.72 11.48
C GLY A 61 -7.23 -4.16 10.06
N LYS A 62 -8.22 -3.40 9.58
CA LYS A 62 -8.17 -2.72 8.28
C LYS A 62 -7.01 -1.74 8.21
N ASN A 63 -6.90 -0.86 9.18
CA ASN A 63 -5.92 0.23 9.15
C ASN A 63 -4.50 -0.29 9.37
N ILE A 64 -4.28 -1.25 10.29
CA ILE A 64 -2.96 -1.85 10.46
C ILE A 64 -2.52 -2.62 9.21
N GLY A 65 -3.46 -3.28 8.51
CA GLY A 65 -3.20 -3.98 7.26
C GLY A 65 -2.82 -3.04 6.11
N LEU A 66 -3.46 -1.85 6.03
CA LEU A 66 -3.10 -0.82 5.07
C LEU A 66 -1.73 -0.20 5.40
N ALA A 67 -1.46 0.11 6.68
CA ALA A 67 -0.14 0.59 7.10
C ALA A 67 0.97 -0.41 6.73
N PHE A 68 0.75 -1.69 7.00
CA PHE A 68 1.68 -2.77 6.66
C PHE A 68 1.98 -2.79 5.15
N GLN A 69 0.94 -2.71 4.29
CA GLN A 69 1.14 -2.72 2.84
C GLN A 69 1.94 -1.49 2.36
N VAL A 70 1.64 -0.29 2.89
CA VAL A 70 2.41 0.92 2.52
C VAL A 70 3.87 0.80 2.94
N VAL A 71 4.16 0.22 4.12
CA VAL A 71 5.54 -0.04 4.56
C VAL A 71 6.24 -1.04 3.65
N ASP A 72 5.56 -2.13 3.26
CA ASP A 72 6.09 -3.12 2.31
C ASP A 72 6.46 -2.46 0.97
N ASP A 73 5.58 -1.61 0.46
CA ASP A 73 5.81 -0.84 -0.78
C ASP A 73 7.01 0.14 -0.65
N ILE A 74 7.23 0.76 0.52
CA ILE A 74 8.41 1.60 0.79
C ILE A 74 9.69 0.76 0.81
N LEU A 75 9.63 -0.41 1.43
CA LEU A 75 10.78 -1.30 1.53
C LEU A 75 11.27 -1.81 0.17
N ASP A 76 10.41 -1.93 -0.82
CA ASP A 76 10.81 -2.26 -2.21
C ASP A 76 11.80 -1.24 -2.78
N PHE A 77 11.75 0.03 -2.33
CA PHE A 77 12.68 1.10 -2.75
C PHE A 77 13.87 1.28 -1.80
N THR A 78 13.69 1.05 -0.50
CA THR A 78 14.69 1.41 0.54
C THR A 78 15.42 0.20 1.13
N GLY A 79 14.91 -1.01 0.89
CA GLY A 79 15.51 -2.27 1.33
C GLY A 79 16.69 -2.68 0.44
N ASN A 80 17.53 -3.56 0.95
CA ASN A 80 18.57 -4.21 0.14
C ASN A 80 18.15 -5.65 -0.21
N ASP A 81 18.67 -6.17 -1.31
CA ASP A 81 18.32 -7.50 -1.85
C ASP A 81 18.43 -8.63 -0.81
N LYS A 82 19.40 -8.54 0.09
CA LYS A 82 19.61 -9.56 1.14
C LYS A 82 18.52 -9.53 2.22
N GLN A 83 17.94 -8.36 2.47
CA GLN A 83 16.85 -8.20 3.46
C GLN A 83 15.50 -8.53 2.85
N LEU A 84 15.30 -8.18 1.57
CA LEU A 84 14.03 -8.36 0.86
C LEU A 84 13.81 -9.80 0.39
N GLY A 85 14.88 -10.57 0.15
CA GLY A 85 14.78 -11.89 -0.46
C GLY A 85 14.33 -11.87 -1.94
N LYS A 86 14.23 -10.69 -2.52
CA LYS A 86 13.90 -10.40 -3.93
C LYS A 86 14.77 -9.22 -4.40
N PRO A 87 14.97 -9.03 -5.74
CA PRO A 87 15.60 -7.82 -6.25
C PRO A 87 14.85 -6.57 -5.77
N ALA A 88 15.60 -5.53 -5.40
CA ALA A 88 15.01 -4.23 -5.08
C ALA A 88 14.25 -3.67 -6.31
N VAL A 89 13.25 -2.80 -6.05
CA VAL A 89 12.47 -2.12 -7.10
C VAL A 89 11.69 -3.09 -8.03
N SER A 90 11.43 -4.31 -7.54
CA SER A 90 10.77 -5.35 -8.33
C SER A 90 9.33 -4.98 -8.71
N ASP A 91 8.63 -4.23 -7.86
CA ASP A 91 7.25 -3.82 -8.11
C ASP A 91 7.19 -2.79 -9.23
N LEU A 92 8.06 -1.78 -9.23
CA LEU A 92 8.16 -0.78 -10.29
C LEU A 92 8.55 -1.44 -11.63
N ALA A 93 9.56 -2.30 -11.63
CA ALA A 93 9.99 -3.04 -12.83
C ALA A 93 8.85 -3.91 -13.41
N SER A 94 7.95 -4.41 -12.56
CA SER A 94 6.76 -5.14 -12.98
C SER A 94 5.58 -4.25 -13.38
N GLY A 95 5.71 -2.93 -13.30
CA GLY A 95 4.67 -1.96 -13.63
C GLY A 95 3.63 -1.74 -12.53
N TYR A 96 3.90 -2.19 -11.31
CA TYR A 96 3.00 -1.95 -10.17
C TYR A 96 3.26 -0.57 -9.57
N LEU A 97 2.28 0.32 -9.70
CA LEU A 97 2.37 1.66 -9.15
C LEU A 97 1.93 1.64 -7.68
N THR A 98 2.93 1.70 -6.80
CA THR A 98 2.76 1.69 -5.35
C THR A 98 2.75 3.11 -4.78
N ALA A 99 2.53 3.29 -3.47
CA ALA A 99 2.42 4.62 -2.87
C ALA A 99 3.59 5.55 -3.22
N PRO A 100 4.88 5.13 -3.15
CA PRO A 100 5.99 5.98 -3.55
C PRO A 100 5.90 6.46 -5.01
N VAL A 101 5.52 5.56 -5.93
CA VAL A 101 5.39 5.92 -7.35
C VAL A 101 4.28 6.94 -7.56
N LEU A 102 3.11 6.74 -6.91
CA LEU A 102 1.97 7.63 -7.04
C LEU A 102 2.28 9.04 -6.52
N TYR A 103 2.96 9.17 -5.36
CA TYR A 103 3.40 10.47 -4.87
C TYR A 103 4.43 11.14 -5.80
N ALA A 104 5.38 10.37 -6.34
CA ALA A 104 6.35 10.91 -7.28
C ALA A 104 5.70 11.38 -8.60
N LEU A 105 4.66 10.68 -9.08
CA LEU A 105 3.87 11.09 -10.26
C LEU A 105 3.15 12.42 -10.07
N GLU A 106 2.71 12.74 -8.84
CA GLU A 106 2.12 14.06 -8.54
C GLU A 106 3.16 15.18 -8.62
N GLU A 107 4.43 14.90 -8.28
CA GLU A 107 5.51 15.89 -8.26
C GLU A 107 6.21 16.04 -9.63
N ASN A 108 6.30 14.95 -10.42
CA ASN A 108 7.14 14.93 -11.62
C ASN A 108 6.43 14.30 -12.82
N LYS A 109 6.13 15.15 -13.82
CA LYS A 109 5.50 14.72 -15.08
C LYS A 109 6.39 13.83 -15.96
N GLN A 110 7.72 13.91 -15.83
CA GLN A 110 8.63 13.08 -16.61
C GLN A 110 8.46 11.61 -16.22
N LEU A 111 8.19 11.32 -14.95
CA LEU A 111 7.92 9.95 -14.50
C LEU A 111 6.71 9.35 -15.22
N SER A 112 5.67 10.13 -15.50
CA SER A 112 4.51 9.62 -16.24
C SER A 112 4.86 9.22 -17.68
N VAL A 113 5.83 9.88 -18.32
CA VAL A 113 6.31 9.51 -19.65
C VAL A 113 7.02 8.16 -19.62
N LEU A 114 7.90 7.95 -18.62
CA LEU A 114 8.62 6.68 -18.43
C LEU A 114 7.64 5.52 -18.17
N ILE A 115 6.66 5.74 -17.28
CA ILE A 115 5.63 4.74 -16.95
C ILE A 115 4.77 4.41 -18.18
N ASN A 116 4.30 5.41 -18.94
CA ASN A 116 3.43 5.19 -20.10
C ASN A 116 4.10 4.45 -21.25
N ARG A 117 5.43 4.45 -21.33
CA ARG A 117 6.19 3.61 -22.26
C ARG A 117 6.67 2.29 -21.64
N GLU A 118 6.11 1.93 -20.47
CA GLU A 118 6.32 0.66 -19.78
C GLU A 118 7.78 0.41 -19.37
N LEU A 119 8.57 1.48 -19.16
CA LEU A 119 10.00 1.41 -18.83
C LEU A 119 10.78 0.57 -19.87
N ALA A 120 10.43 0.73 -21.15
CA ALA A 120 10.90 -0.16 -22.22
C ALA A 120 12.33 0.17 -22.72
N GLU A 121 12.83 1.36 -22.47
CA GLU A 121 14.19 1.76 -22.86
C GLU A 121 15.22 1.38 -21.77
N LYS A 122 16.48 1.23 -22.18
CA LYS A 122 17.53 0.64 -21.34
C LYS A 122 17.70 1.31 -19.97
N ASP A 123 17.59 2.62 -19.91
CA ASP A 123 17.89 3.39 -18.69
C ASP A 123 16.61 3.89 -17.97
N ASP A 124 15.42 3.53 -18.48
CA ASP A 124 14.13 4.02 -17.96
C ASP A 124 13.86 3.68 -16.50
N LEU A 125 14.23 2.46 -16.09
CA LEU A 125 14.04 2.01 -14.72
C LEU A 125 14.93 2.79 -13.76
N ASP A 126 16.19 3.03 -14.14
CA ASP A 126 17.15 3.79 -13.34
C ASP A 126 16.73 5.26 -13.26
N ASP A 127 16.30 5.87 -14.37
CA ASP A 127 15.78 7.23 -14.41
C ASP A 127 14.52 7.37 -13.55
N ALA A 128 13.60 6.43 -13.63
CA ALA A 128 12.39 6.43 -12.80
C ALA A 128 12.73 6.30 -11.31
N LEU A 129 13.67 5.41 -10.96
CA LEU A 129 14.15 5.24 -9.59
C LEU A 129 14.78 6.54 -9.07
N ASP A 130 15.65 7.17 -9.85
CA ASP A 130 16.30 8.43 -9.48
C ASP A 130 15.25 9.54 -9.24
N ILE A 131 14.23 9.65 -10.09
CA ILE A 131 13.13 10.61 -9.89
C ILE A 131 12.41 10.34 -8.56
N ILE A 132 12.06 9.08 -8.27
CA ILE A 132 11.33 8.71 -7.05
C ILE A 132 12.17 8.99 -5.81
N MET A 133 13.44 8.57 -5.81
CA MET A 133 14.34 8.69 -4.65
C MET A 133 14.74 10.14 -4.36
N ASN A 134 14.79 11.01 -5.37
CA ASN A 134 15.10 12.43 -5.21
C ASN A 134 13.85 13.31 -4.95
N SER A 135 12.65 12.71 -4.90
CA SER A 135 11.38 13.38 -4.57
C SER A 135 11.04 13.26 -3.07
N LYS A 136 9.91 13.84 -2.65
CA LYS A 136 9.34 13.61 -1.32
C LYS A 136 8.51 12.33 -1.20
N ALA A 137 8.46 11.51 -2.24
CA ALA A 137 7.56 10.37 -2.34
C ALA A 137 7.72 9.35 -1.19
N ILE A 138 8.96 9.04 -0.81
CA ILE A 138 9.24 8.12 0.32
C ILE A 138 8.76 8.73 1.64
N GLU A 139 9.02 10.02 1.89
CA GLU A 139 8.56 10.72 3.10
C GLU A 139 7.03 10.78 3.17
N SER A 140 6.37 11.13 2.06
CA SER A 140 4.91 11.17 1.95
C SER A 140 4.29 9.78 2.17
N SER A 141 4.92 8.72 1.65
CA SER A 141 4.49 7.36 1.88
C SER A 141 4.65 6.92 3.34
N ARG A 142 5.74 7.31 4.00
CA ARG A 142 5.92 7.08 5.46
C ARG A 142 4.80 7.75 6.26
N LYS A 143 4.50 9.00 5.93
CA LYS A 143 3.41 9.74 6.57
C LYS A 143 2.06 9.03 6.39
N LEU A 144 1.76 8.54 5.19
CA LEU A 144 0.55 7.75 4.92
C LEU A 144 0.48 6.48 5.78
N ALA A 145 1.60 5.76 5.93
CA ALA A 145 1.67 4.57 6.80
C ALA A 145 1.44 4.92 8.27
N GLU A 146 2.05 6.02 8.75
CA GLU A 146 1.86 6.54 10.11
C GLU A 146 0.41 6.94 10.37
N ASP A 147 -0.25 7.60 9.43
CA ASP A 147 -1.65 7.99 9.53
C ASP A 147 -2.57 6.77 9.66
N PHE A 148 -2.35 5.72 8.87
CA PHE A 148 -3.08 4.46 9.02
C PHE A 148 -2.77 3.75 10.36
N ALA A 149 -1.53 3.74 10.80
CA ALA A 149 -1.17 3.17 12.10
C ALA A 149 -1.84 3.93 13.26
N MET A 150 -1.94 5.26 13.15
CA MET A 150 -2.65 6.09 14.12
C MET A 150 -4.15 5.78 14.14
N LEU A 151 -4.80 5.70 12.98
CA LEU A 151 -6.22 5.31 12.88
C LEU A 151 -6.48 3.91 13.43
N SER A 152 -5.53 2.98 13.25
CA SER A 152 -5.60 1.64 13.85
C SER A 152 -5.55 1.73 15.38
N LYS A 153 -4.60 2.48 15.93
CA LYS A 153 -4.47 2.71 17.38
C LYS A 153 -5.74 3.33 17.97
N GLU A 154 -6.29 4.36 17.33
CA GLU A 154 -7.51 5.02 17.79
C GLU A 154 -8.70 4.05 17.83
N ALA A 155 -8.84 3.21 16.80
CA ALA A 155 -9.92 2.21 16.73
C ALA A 155 -9.84 1.21 17.90
N ILE A 156 -8.65 0.78 18.32
CA ILE A 156 -8.53 -0.19 19.42
C ILE A 156 -8.62 0.49 20.80
N LEU A 157 -8.18 1.74 20.93
CA LEU A 157 -8.30 2.47 22.20
C LEU A 157 -9.76 2.68 22.63
N SER A 158 -10.69 2.76 21.67
CA SER A 158 -12.12 2.83 21.97
C SER A 158 -12.65 1.60 22.73
N LEU A 159 -11.94 0.45 22.66
CA LEU A 159 -12.30 -0.78 23.37
C LEU A 159 -11.76 -0.85 24.80
N ILE A 160 -10.72 -0.06 25.11
CA ILE A 160 -10.04 -0.15 26.44
C ILE A 160 -10.76 0.70 27.48
N HIS A 161 -11.60 1.62 27.07
CA HIS A 161 -12.34 2.55 27.96
C HIS A 161 -13.76 2.05 28.30
N ILE A 162 -14.03 0.76 28.13
CA ILE A 162 -15.20 0.05 28.63
C ILE A 162 -14.78 -0.67 29.91
#